data_c384e8bc6abd1edad612060417c940df
#
_entry.id   c384e8bc6abd1edad612060417c940df
#
_cell.length_a   1.000
_cell.length_b   1.000
_cell.length_c   1.000
_cell.angle_alpha   90.00
_cell.angle_beta   90.00
_cell.angle_gamma   90.00
#
_symmetry.space_group_name_H-M   'P 1'
#
loop_
_entity.id
_entity.type
_entity.pdbx_description
1 polymer ?
#
loop_
_entity_poly.entity_id
_entity_poly.type
_entity_poly.pdbx_seq_one_letter_code
_entity_poly.pdbx_strand_id
1 'polypeptide(L)'
;MSDVLEFAGVTVVRGETTLLDDVTWEVEEGQRWVVLGPNGAGKTTLLQVASARMHPTRGVAGVLGEVLGAVDVFELRPRIGLASAAVADRIPGAERVRDVVMTASYAVVGRWHERYDPLDLARADELLQALGVGHLAQRTFGTLSEGERKRVQIARALMSDPELMLLDEPAAGLDLGGREDLVDRLGRLALDLQAPALVMVTHHVEEIPAGFTDVMLLRQGRVVAAGPLELTLTAANLEQTFGLPLELQRHGGRWSARARRT
;
A
#
# COMPACT_ATOMS: atom_id res chain seq x y z
N MET A 1 14.36 -16.25 -8.25
CA MET A 1 13.73 -15.24 -7.37
C MET A 1 12.26 -15.53 -7.43
N SER A 2 11.55 -15.44 -6.35
CA SER A 2 10.11 -15.72 -6.30
C SER A 2 9.36 -14.44 -6.64
N ASP A 3 8.51 -14.49 -7.69
CA ASP A 3 7.68 -13.35 -8.07
C ASP A 3 6.60 -13.14 -7.01
N VAL A 4 6.57 -11.95 -6.43
CA VAL A 4 5.56 -11.55 -5.44
C VAL A 4 4.26 -11.12 -6.13
N LEU A 5 4.38 -10.39 -7.27
CA LEU A 5 3.27 -10.08 -8.17
C LEU A 5 3.70 -10.36 -9.62
N GLU A 6 2.80 -10.98 -10.39
CA GLU A 6 2.98 -11.23 -11.81
C GLU A 6 1.66 -10.94 -12.53
N PHE A 7 1.57 -9.78 -13.18
CA PHE A 7 0.42 -9.39 -13.99
C PHE A 7 0.79 -9.46 -15.47
N ALA A 8 0.06 -10.27 -16.23
CA ALA A 8 0.23 -10.44 -17.67
C ALA A 8 -1.05 -10.00 -18.38
N GLY A 9 -1.03 -8.80 -18.99
CA GLY A 9 -2.14 -8.25 -19.76
C GLY A 9 -3.43 -8.07 -18.95
N VAL A 10 -3.32 -7.72 -17.67
CA VAL A 10 -4.47 -7.60 -16.74
C VAL A 10 -5.38 -6.46 -17.16
N THR A 11 -6.63 -6.82 -17.45
CA THR A 11 -7.71 -5.88 -17.79
C THR A 11 -8.87 -6.07 -16.80
N VAL A 12 -9.39 -4.96 -16.29
CA VAL A 12 -10.57 -4.95 -15.40
C VAL A 12 -11.64 -4.04 -15.99
N VAL A 13 -12.83 -4.60 -16.24
CA VAL A 13 -13.98 -3.88 -16.75
C VAL A 13 -15.15 -3.97 -15.76
N ARG A 14 -15.79 -2.85 -15.48
CA ARG A 14 -17.03 -2.77 -14.69
C ARG A 14 -18.11 -2.03 -15.47
N GLY A 15 -19.18 -2.74 -15.81
CA GLY A 15 -20.20 -2.21 -16.72
C GLY A 15 -19.54 -1.84 -18.06
N GLU A 16 -19.66 -0.58 -18.45
CA GLU A 16 -19.04 -0.04 -19.67
C GLU A 16 -17.65 0.61 -19.43
N THR A 17 -17.19 0.64 -18.18
CA THR A 17 -15.95 1.35 -17.82
C THR A 17 -14.79 0.38 -17.69
N THR A 18 -13.71 0.63 -18.43
CA THR A 18 -12.43 -0.05 -18.27
C THR A 18 -11.64 0.66 -17.17
N LEU A 19 -11.36 -0.05 -16.07
CA LEU A 19 -10.64 0.45 -14.91
C LEU A 19 -9.13 0.17 -14.99
N LEU A 20 -8.76 -0.99 -15.54
CA LEU A 20 -7.38 -1.35 -15.92
C LEU A 20 -7.42 -1.89 -17.34
N ASP A 21 -6.43 -1.56 -18.16
CA ASP A 21 -6.37 -1.91 -19.57
C ASP A 21 -4.95 -2.38 -19.94
N ASP A 22 -4.83 -3.69 -20.13
CA ASP A 22 -3.61 -4.38 -20.58
C ASP A 22 -2.39 -4.09 -19.68
N VAL A 23 -2.58 -4.20 -18.35
CA VAL A 23 -1.50 -3.97 -17.37
C VAL A 23 -0.62 -5.19 -17.26
N THR A 24 0.66 -5.03 -17.59
CA THR A 24 1.73 -6.00 -17.34
C THR A 24 2.68 -5.42 -16.30
N TRP A 25 2.95 -6.20 -15.24
CA TRP A 25 3.72 -5.74 -14.09
C TRP A 25 4.27 -6.93 -13.30
N GLU A 26 5.52 -6.83 -12.92
CA GLU A 26 6.21 -7.81 -12.08
C GLU A 26 6.79 -7.13 -10.86
N VAL A 27 6.66 -7.78 -9.71
CA VAL A 27 7.26 -7.37 -8.43
C VAL A 27 8.00 -8.56 -7.87
N GLU A 28 9.29 -8.40 -7.66
CA GLU A 28 10.15 -9.43 -7.06
C GLU A 28 10.27 -9.24 -5.54
N GLU A 29 10.67 -10.30 -4.87
CA GLU A 29 11.01 -10.26 -3.45
C GLU A 29 12.07 -9.18 -3.18
N GLY A 30 11.90 -8.42 -2.10
CA GLY A 30 12.83 -7.35 -1.74
C GLY A 30 12.61 -6.02 -2.47
N GLN A 31 11.77 -5.95 -3.52
CA GLN A 31 11.45 -4.69 -4.18
C GLN A 31 10.46 -3.85 -3.36
N ARG A 32 10.56 -2.54 -3.55
CA ARG A 32 9.74 -1.51 -2.91
C ARG A 32 9.17 -0.59 -3.98
N TRP A 33 7.90 -0.80 -4.33
CA TRP A 33 7.25 -0.12 -5.43
C TRP A 33 6.38 1.05 -4.99
N VAL A 34 6.47 2.16 -5.69
CA VAL A 34 5.45 3.21 -5.63
C VAL A 34 4.66 3.25 -6.93
N VAL A 35 3.34 3.25 -6.83
CA VAL A 35 2.43 3.43 -7.97
C VAL A 35 1.89 4.86 -7.93
N LEU A 36 2.27 5.67 -8.90
CA LEU A 36 1.88 7.07 -9.04
C LEU A 36 0.87 7.25 -10.17
N GLY A 37 -0.07 8.17 -9.98
CA GLY A 37 -1.01 8.57 -11.03
C GLY A 37 -2.12 9.46 -10.49
N PRO A 38 -2.82 10.19 -11.36
CA PRO A 38 -3.92 11.06 -10.97
C PRO A 38 -5.08 10.26 -10.34
N ASN A 39 -6.02 10.97 -9.72
CA ASN A 39 -7.26 10.36 -9.25
C ASN A 39 -8.02 9.75 -10.43
N GLY A 40 -8.58 8.55 -10.23
CA GLY A 40 -9.22 7.80 -11.32
C GLY A 40 -8.28 7.07 -12.27
N ALA A 41 -6.96 7.07 -12.03
CA ALA A 41 -5.99 6.35 -12.88
C ALA A 41 -6.10 4.82 -12.85
N GLY A 42 -6.84 4.25 -11.88
CA GLY A 42 -6.96 2.79 -11.71
C GLY A 42 -6.14 2.23 -10.54
N LYS A 43 -5.44 3.08 -9.76
CA LYS A 43 -4.52 2.67 -8.68
C LYS A 43 -5.18 1.77 -7.63
N THR A 44 -6.33 2.15 -7.08
CA THR A 44 -7.08 1.34 -6.10
C THR A 44 -7.55 0.02 -6.72
N THR A 45 -7.95 0.02 -8.01
CA THR A 45 -8.32 -1.22 -8.72
C THR A 45 -7.12 -2.16 -8.85
N LEU A 46 -5.93 -1.62 -9.17
CA LEU A 46 -4.68 -2.38 -9.21
C LEU A 46 -4.41 -3.06 -7.85
N LEU A 47 -4.51 -2.30 -6.74
CA LEU A 47 -4.36 -2.87 -5.39
C LEU A 47 -5.44 -3.90 -5.04
N GLN A 48 -6.68 -3.73 -5.51
CA GLN A 48 -7.74 -4.72 -5.30
C GLN A 48 -7.43 -6.04 -5.99
N VAL A 49 -6.82 -6.02 -7.18
CA VAL A 49 -6.33 -7.23 -7.86
C VAL A 49 -5.13 -7.80 -7.09
N ALA A 50 -4.12 -6.99 -6.77
CA ALA A 50 -2.92 -7.41 -6.03
C ALA A 50 -3.23 -7.98 -4.64
N SER A 51 -4.34 -7.55 -4.00
CA SER A 51 -4.81 -8.07 -2.70
C SER A 51 -5.77 -9.25 -2.81
N ALA A 52 -5.92 -9.86 -3.98
CA ALA A 52 -6.86 -10.96 -4.25
C ALA A 52 -8.33 -10.64 -3.87
N ARG A 53 -8.72 -9.35 -3.91
CA ARG A 53 -10.08 -8.87 -3.63
C ARG A 53 -10.89 -8.66 -4.89
N MET A 54 -10.24 -8.67 -6.05
CA MET A 54 -10.84 -8.53 -7.36
C MET A 54 -10.12 -9.43 -8.35
N HIS A 55 -10.89 -10.14 -9.18
CA HIS A 55 -10.35 -10.90 -10.30
C HIS A 55 -10.27 -10.04 -11.55
N PRO A 56 -9.25 -10.22 -12.40
CA PRO A 56 -9.20 -9.58 -13.71
C PRO A 56 -10.33 -10.08 -14.61
N THR A 57 -10.81 -9.21 -15.51
CA THR A 57 -11.77 -9.60 -16.56
C THR A 57 -11.05 -10.34 -17.69
N ARG A 58 -9.78 -9.97 -17.96
CA ARG A 58 -8.88 -10.61 -18.93
C ARG A 58 -7.45 -10.55 -18.41
N GLY A 59 -6.57 -11.37 -19.01
CA GLY A 59 -5.20 -11.52 -18.58
C GLY A 59 -5.05 -12.44 -17.38
N VAL A 60 -3.86 -12.54 -16.86
CA VAL A 60 -3.51 -13.39 -15.72
C VAL A 60 -2.92 -12.52 -14.63
N ALA A 61 -3.35 -12.76 -13.39
CA ALA A 61 -2.78 -12.12 -12.21
C ALA A 61 -2.26 -13.22 -11.27
N GLY A 62 -0.94 -13.24 -11.09
CA GLY A 62 -0.24 -14.03 -10.09
C GLY A 62 0.04 -13.19 -8.85
N VAL A 63 -0.14 -13.76 -7.68
CA VAL A 63 0.14 -13.15 -6.38
C VAL A 63 0.77 -14.19 -5.47
N LEU A 64 1.98 -13.94 -4.99
CA LEU A 64 2.76 -14.85 -4.13
C LEU A 64 2.89 -16.26 -4.70
N GLY A 65 3.12 -16.36 -6.03
CA GLY A 65 3.24 -17.60 -6.77
C GLY A 65 1.91 -18.28 -7.11
N GLU A 66 0.78 -17.71 -6.71
CA GLU A 66 -0.54 -18.28 -6.91
C GLU A 66 -1.34 -17.51 -7.98
N VAL A 67 -2.00 -18.22 -8.89
CA VAL A 67 -2.82 -17.60 -9.95
C VAL A 67 -4.23 -17.32 -9.43
N LEU A 68 -4.68 -16.06 -9.51
CA LEU A 68 -6.05 -15.70 -9.11
C LEU A 68 -7.09 -16.40 -9.99
N GLY A 69 -8.02 -17.09 -9.33
CA GLY A 69 -9.05 -17.94 -9.96
C GLY A 69 -8.71 -19.42 -9.90
N ALA A 70 -7.46 -19.80 -9.62
CA ALA A 70 -7.07 -21.19 -9.39
C ALA A 70 -6.78 -21.51 -7.92
N VAL A 71 -6.57 -20.48 -7.08
CA VAL A 71 -6.24 -20.60 -5.64
C VAL A 71 -7.44 -20.22 -4.77
N ASP A 72 -7.52 -20.81 -3.56
CA ASP A 72 -8.44 -20.32 -2.53
C ASP A 72 -7.94 -18.99 -1.96
N VAL A 73 -8.66 -17.91 -2.26
CA VAL A 73 -8.31 -16.57 -1.80
C VAL A 73 -8.34 -16.42 -0.27
N PHE A 74 -8.99 -17.32 0.47
CA PHE A 74 -8.98 -17.31 1.94
C PHE A 74 -7.64 -17.80 2.51
N GLU A 75 -6.90 -18.63 1.77
CA GLU A 75 -5.54 -19.05 2.11
C GLU A 75 -4.50 -17.99 1.70
N LEU A 76 -4.76 -17.27 0.61
CA LEU A 76 -3.85 -16.28 0.06
C LEU A 76 -3.89 -14.94 0.83
N ARG A 77 -5.08 -14.44 1.17
CA ARG A 77 -5.25 -13.12 1.79
C ARG A 77 -4.54 -12.91 3.14
N PRO A 78 -4.38 -13.88 4.03
CA PRO A 78 -3.59 -13.72 5.25
C PRO A 78 -2.11 -13.41 5.01
N ARG A 79 -1.56 -13.82 3.85
CA ARG A 79 -0.18 -13.55 3.43
C ARG A 79 0.00 -12.14 2.85
N ILE A 80 -1.11 -11.37 2.70
CA ILE A 80 -1.13 -10.02 2.12
C ILE A 80 -1.62 -9.02 3.16
N GLY A 81 -0.74 -8.12 3.57
CA GLY A 81 -1.09 -6.97 4.39
C GLY A 81 -1.72 -5.86 3.54
N LEU A 82 -2.89 -5.38 3.90
CA LEU A 82 -3.54 -4.27 3.19
C LEU A 82 -3.97 -3.17 4.17
N ALA A 83 -3.41 -1.98 3.98
CA ALA A 83 -3.87 -0.76 4.64
C ALA A 83 -4.56 0.16 3.61
N SER A 84 -5.87 0.31 3.73
CA SER A 84 -6.71 1.15 2.87
C SER A 84 -7.90 1.71 3.63
N ALA A 85 -8.50 2.79 3.15
CA ALA A 85 -9.70 3.38 3.72
C ALA A 85 -10.85 2.36 3.82
N ALA A 86 -11.05 1.55 2.79
CA ALA A 86 -12.10 0.53 2.75
C ALA A 86 -11.93 -0.57 3.82
N VAL A 87 -10.71 -0.86 4.26
CA VAL A 87 -10.45 -1.76 5.40
C VAL A 87 -10.70 -1.01 6.71
N ALA A 88 -10.29 0.25 6.81
CA ALA A 88 -10.48 1.09 7.98
C ALA A 88 -11.94 1.26 8.37
N ASP A 89 -12.81 1.52 7.40
CA ASP A 89 -14.25 1.75 7.60
C ASP A 89 -14.97 0.53 8.21
N ARG A 90 -14.35 -0.65 8.14
CA ARG A 90 -14.89 -1.89 8.72
C ARG A 90 -14.46 -2.11 10.17
N ILE A 91 -13.47 -1.36 10.66
CA ILE A 91 -12.98 -1.50 12.03
C ILE A 91 -13.97 -0.85 13.00
N PRO A 92 -14.51 -1.59 13.99
CA PRO A 92 -15.42 -1.01 14.96
C PRO A 92 -14.73 0.09 15.75
N GLY A 93 -15.31 1.29 15.76
CA GLY A 93 -14.73 2.43 16.47
C GLY A 93 -14.60 2.27 17.99
N ALA A 94 -15.36 1.34 18.57
CA ALA A 94 -15.34 1.04 20.03
C ALA A 94 -14.16 0.15 20.45
N GLU A 95 -13.48 -0.49 19.49
CA GLU A 95 -12.35 -1.39 19.78
C GLU A 95 -11.13 -0.63 20.31
N ARG A 96 -10.35 -1.27 21.17
CA ARG A 96 -9.07 -0.71 21.59
C ARG A 96 -8.04 -0.85 20.49
N VAL A 97 -7.14 0.11 20.37
CA VAL A 97 -6.09 0.15 19.36
C VAL A 97 -5.27 -1.15 19.30
N ARG A 98 -4.87 -1.67 20.47
CA ARG A 98 -4.14 -2.95 20.53
C ARG A 98 -5.00 -4.11 20.00
N ASP A 99 -6.27 -4.17 20.37
CA ASP A 99 -7.18 -5.23 19.92
C ASP A 99 -7.40 -5.14 18.40
N VAL A 100 -7.51 -3.93 17.83
CA VAL A 100 -7.57 -3.70 16.38
C VAL A 100 -6.37 -4.31 15.65
N VAL A 101 -5.15 -4.15 16.20
CA VAL A 101 -3.94 -4.74 15.59
C VAL A 101 -3.97 -6.26 15.71
N MET A 102 -4.25 -6.81 16.89
CA MET A 102 -4.26 -8.25 17.14
C MET A 102 -5.27 -9.02 16.31
N THR A 103 -6.44 -8.43 15.98
CA THR A 103 -7.47 -9.11 15.18
C THR A 103 -6.99 -9.50 13.77
N ALA A 104 -5.90 -8.89 13.27
CA ALA A 104 -5.34 -9.23 11.97
C ALA A 104 -4.69 -10.61 11.93
N SER A 105 -4.14 -11.13 13.04
CA SER A 105 -3.54 -12.47 13.12
C SER A 105 -4.53 -13.58 12.73
N TYR A 106 -5.82 -13.33 12.88
CA TYR A 106 -6.89 -14.30 12.57
C TYR A 106 -7.71 -13.89 11.34
N ALA A 107 -7.25 -12.90 10.56
CA ALA A 107 -7.93 -12.35 9.40
C ALA A 107 -9.38 -11.87 9.66
N VAL A 108 -9.70 -11.54 10.93
CA VAL A 108 -11.03 -11.07 11.34
C VAL A 108 -11.02 -9.57 11.62
N VAL A 109 -12.22 -8.97 11.54
CA VAL A 109 -12.44 -7.58 11.90
C VAL A 109 -13.31 -7.53 13.15
N GLY A 110 -12.76 -6.98 14.24
CA GLY A 110 -13.40 -6.98 15.57
C GLY A 110 -13.02 -8.20 16.42
N ARG A 111 -12.89 -7.95 17.73
CA ARG A 111 -12.53 -9.01 18.69
C ARG A 111 -13.76 -9.86 19.04
N TRP A 112 -13.65 -11.18 18.82
CA TRP A 112 -14.64 -12.16 19.28
C TRP A 112 -14.09 -12.88 20.52
N HIS A 113 -14.15 -14.20 20.58
CA HIS A 113 -13.75 -14.97 21.76
C HIS A 113 -12.34 -15.60 21.65
N GLU A 114 -11.49 -15.09 20.74
CA GLU A 114 -10.14 -15.63 20.57
C GLU A 114 -9.29 -15.38 21.84
N ARG A 115 -8.51 -16.39 22.22
CA ARG A 115 -7.47 -16.26 23.23
C ARG A 115 -6.17 -15.93 22.50
N TYR A 116 -5.76 -14.67 22.56
CA TYR A 116 -4.50 -14.24 22.01
C TYR A 116 -3.33 -14.76 22.84
N ASP A 117 -2.28 -15.25 22.16
CA ASP A 117 -1.03 -15.63 22.78
C ASP A 117 -0.31 -14.39 23.35
N PRO A 118 0.46 -14.50 24.44
CA PRO A 118 1.37 -13.45 24.88
C PRO A 118 2.32 -12.94 23.78
N LEU A 119 2.69 -13.78 22.83
CA LEU A 119 3.49 -13.39 21.67
C LEU A 119 2.75 -12.43 20.73
N ASP A 120 1.45 -12.64 20.49
CA ASP A 120 0.63 -11.73 19.69
C ASP A 120 0.54 -10.34 20.36
N LEU A 121 0.41 -10.31 21.68
CA LEU A 121 0.39 -9.06 22.45
C LEU A 121 1.72 -8.30 22.33
N ALA A 122 2.85 -9.01 22.49
CA ALA A 122 4.18 -8.41 22.37
C ALA A 122 4.40 -7.85 20.96
N ARG A 123 4.08 -8.63 19.92
CA ARG A 123 4.18 -8.20 18.52
C ARG A 123 3.30 -6.98 18.20
N ALA A 124 2.05 -6.96 18.67
CA ALA A 124 1.17 -5.81 18.48
C ALA A 124 1.76 -4.55 19.13
N ASP A 125 2.30 -4.65 20.34
CA ASP A 125 2.94 -3.52 21.02
C ASP A 125 4.21 -3.05 20.29
N GLU A 126 5.05 -3.95 19.79
CA GLU A 126 6.23 -3.63 18.99
C GLU A 126 5.86 -2.88 17.70
N LEU A 127 4.86 -3.36 16.96
CA LEU A 127 4.37 -2.72 15.73
C LEU A 127 3.79 -1.32 16.02
N LEU A 128 3.00 -1.18 17.09
CA LEU A 128 2.48 0.12 17.50
C LEU A 128 3.60 1.08 17.90
N GLN A 129 4.65 0.61 18.56
CA GLN A 129 5.84 1.42 18.91
C GLN A 129 6.60 1.85 17.65
N ALA A 130 6.88 0.93 16.73
CA ALA A 130 7.56 1.23 15.46
C ALA A 130 6.83 2.31 14.66
N LEU A 131 5.49 2.31 14.69
CA LEU A 131 4.67 3.32 14.04
C LEU A 131 4.36 4.55 14.91
N GLY A 132 4.98 4.66 16.11
CA GLY A 132 4.89 5.84 17.00
C GLY A 132 3.52 6.03 17.64
N VAL A 133 2.71 5.00 17.71
CA VAL A 133 1.36 5.03 18.31
C VAL A 133 1.21 4.08 19.50
N GLY A 134 2.31 3.55 20.05
CA GLY A 134 2.31 2.64 21.19
C GLY A 134 1.63 3.22 22.43
N HIS A 135 1.77 4.52 22.67
CA HIS A 135 1.10 5.23 23.77
C HIS A 135 -0.43 5.25 23.65
N LEU A 136 -0.98 4.91 22.48
CA LEU A 136 -2.42 4.85 22.20
C LEU A 136 -3.01 3.45 22.33
N ALA A 137 -2.22 2.42 22.66
CA ALA A 137 -2.62 1.01 22.66
C ALA A 137 -3.93 0.72 23.43
N GLN A 138 -4.19 1.47 24.51
CA GLN A 138 -5.40 1.33 25.34
C GLN A 138 -6.53 2.28 24.94
N ARG A 139 -6.29 3.21 24.00
CA ARG A 139 -7.34 4.13 23.53
C ARG A 139 -8.31 3.42 22.58
N THR A 140 -9.49 3.98 22.46
CA THR A 140 -10.53 3.52 21.52
C THR A 140 -10.22 4.03 20.11
N PHE A 141 -10.21 3.14 19.12
CA PHE A 141 -9.86 3.44 17.73
C PHE A 141 -10.66 4.62 17.14
N GLY A 142 -11.96 4.71 17.46
CA GLY A 142 -12.83 5.79 17.01
C GLY A 142 -12.43 7.18 17.51
N THR A 143 -11.61 7.29 18.57
CA THR A 143 -11.17 8.56 19.16
C THR A 143 -9.85 9.07 18.61
N LEU A 144 -9.25 8.33 17.70
CA LEU A 144 -7.96 8.68 17.12
C LEU A 144 -8.10 9.75 16.03
N SER A 145 -7.07 10.59 15.88
CA SER A 145 -6.90 11.44 14.71
C SER A 145 -6.69 10.61 13.44
N GLU A 146 -6.87 11.21 12.27
CA GLU A 146 -6.69 10.53 10.99
C GLU A 146 -5.28 9.93 10.85
N GLY A 147 -4.24 10.67 11.21
CA GLY A 147 -2.86 10.20 11.16
C GLY A 147 -2.57 9.04 12.13
N GLU A 148 -3.15 9.08 13.35
CA GLU A 148 -3.05 7.98 14.29
C GLU A 148 -3.76 6.73 13.76
N ARG A 149 -4.96 6.88 13.17
CA ARG A 149 -5.71 5.77 12.56
C ARG A 149 -4.92 5.12 11.43
N LYS A 150 -4.32 5.90 10.53
CA LYS A 150 -3.49 5.41 9.42
C LYS A 150 -2.31 4.57 9.93
N ARG A 151 -1.60 5.04 10.95
CA ARG A 151 -0.48 4.30 11.55
C ARG A 151 -0.93 3.01 12.24
N VAL A 152 -2.06 3.00 12.92
CA VAL A 152 -2.66 1.78 13.50
C VAL A 152 -3.07 0.79 12.40
N GLN A 153 -3.61 1.26 11.28
CA GLN A 153 -3.95 0.39 10.14
C GLN A 153 -2.73 -0.27 9.51
N ILE A 154 -1.61 0.45 9.41
CA ILE A 154 -0.34 -0.10 8.92
C ILE A 154 0.19 -1.14 9.90
N ALA A 155 0.18 -0.85 11.23
CA ALA A 155 0.54 -1.83 12.26
C ALA A 155 -0.33 -3.10 12.16
N ARG A 156 -1.65 -2.90 11.98
CA ARG A 156 -2.59 -4.00 11.79
C ARG A 156 -2.27 -4.85 10.56
N ALA A 157 -1.92 -4.21 9.45
CA ALA A 157 -1.60 -4.91 8.20
C ALA A 157 -0.28 -5.70 8.28
N LEU A 158 0.67 -5.28 9.15
CA LEU A 158 1.93 -5.98 9.42
C LEU A 158 1.78 -7.12 10.46
N MET A 159 0.66 -7.18 11.19
CA MET A 159 0.49 -8.13 12.29
C MET A 159 0.51 -9.59 11.85
N SER A 160 -0.04 -9.90 10.67
CA SER A 160 -0.07 -11.26 10.11
C SER A 160 1.25 -11.73 9.51
N ASP A 161 2.33 -10.95 9.64
CA ASP A 161 3.62 -11.22 9.02
C ASP A 161 3.51 -11.47 7.50
N PRO A 162 2.97 -10.49 6.75
CA PRO A 162 2.67 -10.67 5.35
C PRO A 162 3.95 -10.77 4.51
N GLU A 163 3.87 -11.48 3.38
CA GLU A 163 4.92 -11.51 2.36
C GLU A 163 4.82 -10.30 1.42
N LEU A 164 3.62 -9.75 1.27
CA LEU A 164 3.32 -8.56 0.47
C LEU A 164 2.52 -7.55 1.28
N MET A 165 3.02 -6.31 1.36
CA MET A 165 2.33 -5.19 2.01
C MET A 165 1.85 -4.16 0.99
N LEU A 166 0.55 -3.90 1.00
CA LEU A 166 -0.13 -2.96 0.09
C LEU A 166 -0.64 -1.75 0.88
N LEU A 167 -0.26 -0.55 0.45
CA LEU A 167 -0.61 0.72 1.07
C LEU A 167 -1.39 1.59 0.08
N ASP A 168 -2.68 1.82 0.34
CA ASP A 168 -3.53 2.65 -0.52
C ASP A 168 -3.64 4.07 0.05
N GLU A 169 -2.91 5.01 -0.53
CA GLU A 169 -2.83 6.42 -0.16
C GLU A 169 -2.63 6.63 1.37
N PRO A 170 -1.55 6.07 1.95
CA PRO A 170 -1.39 6.04 3.40
C PRO A 170 -1.24 7.43 4.04
N ALA A 171 -0.78 8.42 3.28
CA ALA A 171 -0.59 9.78 3.77
C ALA A 171 -1.74 10.75 3.40
N ALA A 172 -2.77 10.29 2.69
CA ALA A 172 -3.90 11.13 2.32
C ALA A 172 -4.64 11.68 3.55
N GLY A 173 -4.94 12.98 3.53
CA GLY A 173 -5.65 13.67 4.61
C GLY A 173 -4.79 14.03 5.83
N LEU A 174 -3.49 13.73 5.82
CA LEU A 174 -2.59 14.14 6.90
C LEU A 174 -2.13 15.58 6.75
N ASP A 175 -1.91 16.25 7.86
CA ASP A 175 -1.17 17.50 7.88
C ASP A 175 0.31 17.26 7.53
N LEU A 176 1.05 18.36 7.34
CA LEU A 176 2.47 18.27 6.95
C LEU A 176 3.30 17.43 7.93
N GLY A 177 3.12 17.65 9.24
CA GLY A 177 3.90 16.93 10.27
C GLY A 177 3.58 15.44 10.29
N GLY A 178 2.28 15.08 10.25
CA GLY A 178 1.83 13.70 10.21
C GLY A 178 2.26 12.96 8.95
N ARG A 179 2.26 13.65 7.79
CA ARG A 179 2.77 13.09 6.53
C ARG A 179 4.27 12.80 6.60
N GLU A 180 5.08 13.77 7.04
CA GLU A 180 6.53 13.61 7.12
C GLU A 180 6.92 12.51 8.11
N ASP A 181 6.29 12.44 9.29
CA ASP A 181 6.51 11.35 10.26
C ASP A 181 6.15 9.98 9.67
N LEU A 182 5.03 9.89 8.95
CA LEU A 182 4.64 8.62 8.31
C LEU A 182 5.61 8.20 7.21
N VAL A 183 6.01 9.13 6.34
CA VAL A 183 6.95 8.86 5.24
C VAL A 183 8.31 8.41 5.79
N ASP A 184 8.81 9.02 6.87
CA ASP A 184 10.05 8.60 7.53
C ASP A 184 9.94 7.17 8.10
N ARG A 185 8.82 6.82 8.76
CA ARG A 185 8.57 5.46 9.27
C ARG A 185 8.47 4.42 8.17
N LEU A 186 7.77 4.74 7.07
CA LEU A 186 7.71 3.85 5.90
C LEU A 186 9.09 3.69 5.25
N GLY A 187 9.92 4.74 5.27
CA GLY A 187 11.30 4.66 4.83
C GLY A 187 12.14 3.71 5.68
N ARG A 188 12.00 3.76 7.01
CA ARG A 188 12.66 2.81 7.91
C ARG A 188 12.21 1.38 7.66
N LEU A 189 10.91 1.16 7.46
CA LEU A 189 10.36 -0.15 7.10
C LEU A 189 10.92 -0.62 5.75
N ALA A 190 11.01 0.25 4.75
CA ALA A 190 11.53 -0.10 3.42
C ALA A 190 13.02 -0.48 3.44
N LEU A 191 13.80 0.03 4.40
CA LEU A 191 15.21 -0.29 4.56
C LEU A 191 15.46 -1.56 5.39
N ASP A 192 14.44 -2.10 6.04
CA ASP A 192 14.54 -3.36 6.78
C ASP A 192 14.54 -4.54 5.79
N LEU A 193 15.58 -5.35 5.84
CA LEU A 193 15.74 -6.52 4.97
C LEU A 193 14.72 -7.64 5.27
N GLN A 194 14.13 -7.63 6.46
CA GLN A 194 13.09 -8.60 6.85
C GLN A 194 11.68 -8.08 6.54
N ALA A 195 11.56 -6.85 6.05
CA ALA A 195 10.26 -6.32 5.69
C ALA A 195 9.68 -7.02 4.44
N PRO A 196 8.35 -7.17 4.36
CA PRO A 196 7.68 -7.71 3.18
C PRO A 196 8.00 -6.90 1.92
N ALA A 197 7.71 -7.44 0.74
CA ALA A 197 7.63 -6.61 -0.46
C ALA A 197 6.61 -5.48 -0.23
N LEU A 198 6.95 -4.25 -0.60
CA LEU A 198 6.09 -3.09 -0.35
C LEU A 198 5.56 -2.52 -1.67
N VAL A 199 4.27 -2.32 -1.75
CA VAL A 199 3.63 -1.56 -2.84
C VAL A 199 2.80 -0.44 -2.23
N MET A 200 3.17 0.80 -2.50
CA MET A 200 2.46 1.99 -2.05
C MET A 200 1.84 2.71 -3.23
N VAL A 201 0.58 3.05 -3.12
CA VAL A 201 -0.13 3.88 -4.08
C VAL A 201 -0.24 5.29 -3.54
N THR A 202 0.08 6.29 -4.35
CA THR A 202 -0.12 7.71 -4.04
C THR A 202 -0.29 8.54 -5.32
N HIS A 203 -0.67 9.79 -5.18
CA HIS A 203 -0.69 10.78 -6.26
C HIS A 203 0.30 11.94 -6.02
N HIS A 204 1.13 11.83 -4.98
CA HIS A 204 2.14 12.81 -4.60
C HIS A 204 3.54 12.22 -4.63
N VAL A 205 4.45 12.82 -5.39
CA VAL A 205 5.86 12.38 -5.45
C VAL A 205 6.60 12.66 -4.12
N GLU A 206 6.14 13.64 -3.36
CA GLU A 206 6.67 14.01 -2.05
C GLU A 206 6.45 12.93 -0.99
N GLU A 207 5.51 12.01 -1.23
CA GLU A 207 5.18 10.92 -0.33
C GLU A 207 6.04 9.67 -0.55
N ILE A 208 6.92 9.66 -1.55
CA ILE A 208 7.82 8.53 -1.81
C ILE A 208 8.84 8.43 -0.68
N PRO A 209 8.84 7.34 0.12
CA PRO A 209 9.78 7.18 1.20
C PRO A 209 11.20 6.85 0.69
N ALA A 210 12.20 7.11 1.52
CA ALA A 210 13.54 6.58 1.27
C ALA A 210 13.52 5.04 1.26
N GLY A 211 14.36 4.42 0.42
CA GLY A 211 14.43 2.96 0.32
C GLY A 211 13.44 2.34 -0.68
N PHE A 212 12.54 3.12 -1.29
CA PHE A 212 11.77 2.64 -2.43
C PHE A 212 12.66 2.52 -3.66
N THR A 213 12.53 1.39 -4.38
CA THR A 213 13.43 0.99 -5.45
C THR A 213 12.86 1.21 -6.83
N ASP A 214 11.53 1.09 -6.96
CA ASP A 214 10.84 1.06 -8.25
C ASP A 214 9.61 1.96 -8.26
N VAL A 215 9.19 2.36 -9.46
CA VAL A 215 7.98 3.16 -9.68
C VAL A 215 7.20 2.66 -10.87
N MET A 216 5.88 2.67 -10.73
CA MET A 216 4.93 2.56 -11.84
C MET A 216 4.15 3.86 -11.96
N LEU A 217 4.08 4.39 -13.17
CA LEU A 217 3.26 5.54 -13.53
C LEU A 217 2.01 5.07 -14.25
N LEU A 218 0.84 5.33 -13.67
CA LEU A 218 -0.45 4.84 -14.16
C LEU A 218 -1.35 6.00 -14.59
N ARG A 219 -1.95 5.90 -15.77
CA ARG A 219 -2.93 6.87 -16.28
C ARG A 219 -4.04 6.15 -17.04
N GLN A 220 -5.30 6.45 -16.69
CA GLN A 220 -6.49 5.90 -17.35
C GLN A 220 -6.46 4.36 -17.50
N GLY A 221 -6.04 3.67 -16.45
CA GLY A 221 -5.94 2.21 -16.41
C GLY A 221 -4.73 1.61 -17.12
N ARG A 222 -3.86 2.41 -17.74
CA ARG A 222 -2.69 1.95 -18.48
C ARG A 222 -1.39 2.36 -17.83
N VAL A 223 -0.38 1.53 -17.95
CA VAL A 223 0.98 1.83 -17.52
C VAL A 223 1.61 2.81 -18.53
N VAL A 224 2.06 3.97 -18.03
CA VAL A 224 2.82 4.96 -18.80
C VAL A 224 4.30 4.57 -18.82
N ALA A 225 4.84 4.24 -17.65
CA ALA A 225 6.20 3.76 -17.47
C ALA A 225 6.30 2.96 -16.17
N ALA A 226 7.17 1.95 -16.12
CA ALA A 226 7.46 1.17 -14.92
C ALA A 226 8.93 0.74 -14.91
N GLY A 227 9.54 0.65 -13.72
CA GLY A 227 10.93 0.21 -13.53
C GLY A 227 11.65 0.97 -12.41
N PRO A 228 12.99 0.88 -12.37
CA PRO A 228 13.79 1.49 -11.32
C PRO A 228 13.46 2.97 -11.11
N LEU A 229 13.22 3.35 -9.86
CA LEU A 229 12.72 4.67 -9.47
C LEU A 229 13.56 5.82 -10.07
N GLU A 230 14.88 5.73 -9.94
CA GLU A 230 15.81 6.77 -10.40
C GLU A 230 15.80 7.00 -11.92
N LEU A 231 15.50 5.95 -12.69
CA LEU A 231 15.50 6.00 -14.15
C LEU A 231 14.11 6.34 -14.71
N THR A 232 13.07 5.91 -14.02
CA THR A 232 11.70 5.96 -14.51
C THR A 232 10.95 7.22 -14.06
N LEU A 233 11.24 7.73 -12.85
CA LEU A 233 10.62 8.94 -12.32
C LEU A 233 11.28 10.17 -12.93
N THR A 234 10.83 10.58 -14.10
CA THR A 234 11.31 11.73 -14.86
C THR A 234 10.23 12.78 -15.05
N ALA A 235 10.62 14.05 -15.30
CA ALA A 235 9.67 15.12 -15.60
C ALA A 235 8.80 14.78 -16.83
N ALA A 236 9.39 14.16 -17.87
CA ALA A 236 8.67 13.77 -19.08
C ALA A 236 7.61 12.69 -18.80
N ASN A 237 7.95 11.65 -18.05
CA ASN A 237 7.01 10.59 -17.67
C ASN A 237 5.90 11.11 -16.75
N LEU A 238 6.23 12.04 -15.82
CA LEU A 238 5.24 12.69 -14.97
C LEU A 238 4.31 13.60 -15.80
N GLU A 239 4.84 14.36 -16.77
CA GLU A 239 4.04 15.18 -17.68
C GLU A 239 3.06 14.31 -18.46
N GLN A 240 3.52 13.17 -18.99
CA GLN A 240 2.66 12.22 -19.70
C GLN A 240 1.59 11.63 -18.76
N THR A 241 1.93 11.36 -17.51
CA THR A 241 1.03 10.76 -16.51
C THR A 241 -0.03 11.75 -16.04
N PHE A 242 0.38 12.97 -15.66
CA PHE A 242 -0.50 13.98 -15.05
C PHE A 242 -1.08 14.97 -16.06
N GLY A 243 -0.56 15.04 -17.27
CA GLY A 243 -1.10 15.87 -18.36
C GLY A 243 -0.76 17.36 -18.26
N LEU A 244 0.28 17.72 -17.51
CA LEU A 244 0.76 19.10 -17.37
C LEU A 244 2.30 19.13 -17.28
N PRO A 245 2.97 20.19 -17.79
CA PRO A 245 4.41 20.35 -17.65
C PRO A 245 4.83 20.43 -16.19
N LEU A 246 5.77 19.57 -15.79
CA LEU A 246 6.26 19.47 -14.43
C LEU A 246 7.78 19.65 -14.39
N GLU A 247 8.24 20.30 -13.32
CA GLU A 247 9.63 20.25 -12.86
C GLU A 247 9.73 19.23 -11.73
N LEU A 248 10.65 18.28 -11.88
CA LEU A 248 10.95 17.30 -10.85
C LEU A 248 12.30 17.64 -10.23
N GLN A 249 12.35 17.67 -8.92
CA GLN A 249 13.57 17.94 -8.17
C GLN A 249 13.77 16.85 -7.12
N ARG A 250 15.03 16.56 -6.79
CA ARG A 250 15.41 15.70 -5.69
C ARG A 250 16.32 16.47 -4.74
N HIS A 251 15.91 16.53 -3.48
CA HIS A 251 16.70 17.19 -2.43
C HIS A 251 16.71 16.33 -1.17
N GLY A 252 17.89 16.08 -0.59
CA GLY A 252 18.02 15.26 0.62
C GLY A 252 17.44 13.85 0.50
N GLY A 253 17.47 13.24 -0.70
CA GLY A 253 16.88 11.93 -0.95
C GLY A 253 15.37 11.93 -1.16
N ARG A 254 14.69 13.07 -1.05
CA ARG A 254 13.24 13.24 -1.25
C ARG A 254 12.95 13.88 -2.60
N TRP A 255 11.85 13.45 -3.21
CA TRP A 255 11.34 13.97 -4.47
C TRP A 255 10.36 15.11 -4.24
N SER A 256 10.32 16.06 -5.15
CA SER A 256 9.27 17.09 -5.21
C SER A 256 8.97 17.45 -6.66
N ALA A 257 7.70 17.72 -6.96
CA ALA A 257 7.28 18.16 -8.27
C ALA A 257 6.41 19.41 -8.18
N ARG A 258 6.56 20.30 -9.15
CA ARG A 258 5.72 21.48 -9.27
C ARG A 258 5.47 21.80 -10.75
N ALA A 259 4.34 22.47 -11.01
CA ALA A 259 4.04 22.91 -12.36
C ALA A 259 5.12 23.88 -12.86
N ARG A 260 5.66 23.63 -14.06
CA ARG A 260 6.55 24.56 -14.73
C ARG A 260 5.71 25.74 -15.24
N ARG A 261 6.05 26.95 -14.76
CA ARG A 261 5.45 28.17 -15.30
C ARG A 261 6.02 28.42 -16.70
N THR A 262 5.15 28.57 -17.67
CA THR A 262 5.48 29.05 -19.01
C THR A 262 5.72 30.55 -18.97
#